data_2b1be0518241bb89df55cf5ef888d5f9
#
_entry.id   2b1be0518241bb89df55cf5ef888d5f9
#
_cell.length_a   1.000
_cell.length_b   1.000
_cell.length_c   1.000
_cell.angle_alpha   90.00
_cell.angle_beta   90.00
_cell.angle_gamma   90.00
#
_symmetry.space_group_name_H-M   'P 1'
#
loop_
_entity.id
_entity.type
_entity.pdbx_description
1 polymer ?
#
loop_
_entity_poly.entity_id
_entity_poly.type
_entity_poly.pdbx_seq_one_letter_code
_entity_poly.pdbx_strand_id
1 'polypeptide(L)'
;MKWNDISKDQMKYDVTIPFIRQLAGPMDYTQGAMLNATKKDFYPCYFKPMSQGTRCHQLALYMILDSPLNMLCDSPTHYNKEIECTEFIASIPTVWNETRIIDGEVGEWIITARRNNSIWYVGGITNWTSRDVKLDLSFLPQGKYKIEIFKDGINADRNATDYKKDFFVTEDITKIHKLHLAPGGGFAMKIEGYLP
;
A
#
# COMPACT_ATOMS: atom_id res chain seq x y z
N MET A 1 0.85 10.53 -9.47
CA MET A 1 0.97 12.00 -9.60
C MET A 1 -0.22 12.67 -8.96
N LYS A 2 0.00 13.73 -8.17
CA LYS A 2 -1.03 14.35 -7.32
C LYS A 2 -1.97 15.31 -8.07
N TRP A 3 -1.57 15.88 -9.17
CA TRP A 3 -2.28 17.01 -9.80
C TRP A 3 -2.32 16.93 -11.32
N ASN A 4 -2.18 15.73 -11.84
CA ASN A 4 -2.16 15.50 -13.27
C ASN A 4 -3.56 15.09 -13.74
N ASP A 5 -4.10 15.78 -14.71
CA ASP A 5 -5.38 15.47 -15.35
C ASP A 5 -5.25 14.45 -16.50
N ILE A 6 -4.03 14.06 -16.85
CA ILE A 6 -3.75 13.10 -17.93
C ILE A 6 -4.30 11.71 -17.58
N SER A 7 -4.18 11.28 -16.32
CA SER A 7 -4.71 10.01 -15.88
C SER A 7 -5.94 10.20 -14.99
N LYS A 8 -7.12 10.09 -15.58
CA LYS A 8 -8.38 10.07 -14.82
C LYS A 8 -8.62 8.76 -14.08
N ASP A 9 -7.76 7.75 -14.30
CA ASP A 9 -7.86 6.43 -13.69
C ASP A 9 -6.49 5.94 -13.23
N GLN A 10 -5.94 6.65 -12.25
CA GLN A 10 -4.66 6.28 -11.64
C GLN A 10 -4.74 4.90 -10.97
N MET A 11 -5.89 4.52 -10.43
CA MET A 11 -6.05 3.23 -9.75
C MET A 11 -5.87 2.06 -10.71
N LYS A 12 -6.43 2.15 -11.92
CA LYS A 12 -6.22 1.13 -12.95
C LYS A 12 -4.77 1.09 -13.42
N TYR A 13 -4.13 2.24 -13.52
CA TYR A 13 -2.71 2.33 -13.85
C TYR A 13 -1.86 1.63 -12.78
N ASP A 14 -2.08 1.92 -11.50
CA ASP A 14 -1.30 1.40 -10.38
C ASP A 14 -1.40 -0.14 -10.25
N VAL A 15 -2.56 -0.73 -10.58
CA VAL A 15 -2.73 -2.19 -10.61
C VAL A 15 -2.32 -2.85 -11.93
N THR A 16 -1.88 -2.07 -12.91
CA THR A 16 -1.44 -2.57 -14.23
C THR A 16 0.08 -2.56 -14.36
N ILE A 17 0.74 -1.47 -13.97
CA ILE A 17 2.19 -1.30 -14.20
C ILE A 17 3.08 -2.34 -13.52
N PRO A 18 2.74 -2.92 -12.36
CA PRO A 18 3.54 -3.98 -11.77
C PRO A 18 3.65 -5.22 -12.67
N PHE A 19 2.64 -5.50 -13.48
CA PHE A 19 2.61 -6.67 -14.37
C PHE A 19 3.33 -6.44 -15.70
N ILE A 20 3.45 -5.20 -16.15
CA ILE A 20 4.02 -4.88 -17.48
C ILE A 20 5.32 -4.10 -17.39
N ARG A 21 5.34 -2.95 -16.70
CA ARG A 21 6.52 -2.07 -16.64
C ARG A 21 7.65 -2.68 -15.82
N GLN A 22 7.34 -3.36 -14.73
CA GLN A 22 8.36 -3.97 -13.86
C GLN A 22 8.99 -5.24 -14.44
N LEU A 23 8.47 -5.79 -15.54
CA LEU A 23 9.17 -6.82 -16.30
C LEU A 23 10.51 -6.32 -16.87
N ALA A 24 10.64 -5.03 -17.12
CA ALA A 24 11.87 -4.40 -17.59
C ALA A 24 12.85 -4.06 -16.43
N GLY A 25 12.47 -4.34 -15.19
CA GLY A 25 13.27 -4.04 -14.00
C GLY A 25 12.68 -2.92 -13.13
N PRO A 26 13.42 -2.51 -12.09
CA PRO A 26 13.00 -1.45 -11.17
C PRO A 26 12.72 -0.12 -11.88
N MET A 27 11.94 0.72 -11.21
CA MET A 27 11.57 2.06 -11.70
C MET A 27 11.57 3.04 -10.55
N ASP A 28 11.86 4.31 -10.82
CA ASP A 28 11.58 5.38 -9.90
C ASP A 28 10.08 5.71 -9.88
N TYR A 29 9.55 6.04 -8.74
CA TYR A 29 8.16 6.40 -8.56
C TYR A 29 8.00 7.41 -7.43
N THR A 30 6.91 8.18 -7.47
CA THR A 30 6.61 9.21 -6.49
C THR A 30 5.26 8.93 -5.87
N GLN A 31 5.26 8.28 -4.73
CA GLN A 31 4.07 7.84 -3.99
C GLN A 31 4.04 8.42 -2.56
N GLY A 32 3.07 8.00 -1.75
CA GLY A 32 2.98 8.35 -0.35
C GLY A 32 2.27 9.68 -0.09
N ALA A 33 1.32 10.08 -0.95
CA ALA A 33 0.54 11.28 -0.71
C ALA A 33 -0.32 11.15 0.55
N MET A 34 -0.38 12.21 1.35
CA MET A 34 -1.21 12.33 2.55
C MET A 34 -2.54 13.04 2.29
N LEU A 35 -2.67 13.75 1.17
CA LEU A 35 -3.95 14.22 0.66
C LEU A 35 -4.49 13.20 -0.35
N ASN A 36 -5.55 12.52 0.03
CA ASN A 36 -6.13 11.40 -0.72
C ASN A 36 -7.59 11.72 -1.08
N ALA A 37 -8.05 11.28 -2.23
CA ALA A 37 -9.39 11.54 -2.71
C ALA A 37 -10.06 10.28 -3.27
N THR A 38 -11.34 10.11 -2.98
CA THR A 38 -12.18 9.11 -3.63
C THR A 38 -12.35 9.46 -5.11
N LYS A 39 -12.85 8.52 -5.91
CA LYS A 39 -13.13 8.77 -7.33
C LYS A 39 -14.05 9.97 -7.56
N LYS A 40 -15.00 10.17 -6.65
CA LYS A 40 -15.98 11.27 -6.70
C LYS A 40 -15.37 12.61 -6.34
N ASP A 41 -14.46 12.63 -5.37
CA ASP A 41 -13.93 13.85 -4.78
C ASP A 41 -12.64 14.31 -5.43
N PHE A 42 -12.04 13.45 -6.27
CA PHE A 42 -10.81 13.81 -6.99
C PHE A 42 -11.09 14.83 -8.09
N TYR A 43 -10.30 15.90 -8.07
CA TYR A 43 -10.17 16.83 -9.16
C TYR A 43 -8.74 17.36 -9.26
N PRO A 44 -8.21 17.60 -10.46
CA PRO A 44 -6.90 18.22 -10.63
C PRO A 44 -6.89 19.62 -10.02
N CYS A 45 -6.01 19.84 -9.04
CA CYS A 45 -5.92 21.14 -8.37
C CYS A 45 -4.46 21.47 -8.06
N TYR A 46 -3.95 22.51 -8.67
CA TYR A 46 -2.56 22.92 -8.49
C TYR A 46 -2.28 23.40 -7.06
N PHE A 47 -3.21 24.15 -6.46
CA PHE A 47 -3.02 24.73 -5.12
C PHE A 47 -3.21 23.74 -3.98
N LYS A 48 -3.92 22.64 -4.23
CA LYS A 48 -4.16 21.59 -3.26
C LYS A 48 -4.07 20.23 -3.95
N PRO A 49 -2.87 19.84 -4.37
CA PRO A 49 -2.68 18.58 -5.08
C PRO A 49 -3.03 17.40 -4.19
N MET A 50 -3.78 16.45 -4.74
CA MET A 50 -4.24 15.24 -4.06
C MET A 50 -3.98 14.01 -4.93
N SER A 51 -3.80 12.84 -4.29
CA SER A 51 -3.75 11.57 -5.00
C SER A 51 -5.14 10.97 -5.12
N GLN A 52 -5.38 10.20 -6.16
CA GLN A 52 -6.52 9.31 -6.25
C GLN A 52 -6.32 8.10 -5.32
N GLY A 53 -7.44 7.51 -4.86
CA GLY A 53 -7.44 6.33 -4.00
C GLY A 53 -7.22 6.65 -2.52
N THR A 54 -7.21 5.59 -1.70
CA THR A 54 -7.12 5.73 -0.26
C THR A 54 -5.69 5.98 0.23
N ARG A 55 -5.57 6.37 1.51
CA ARG A 55 -4.31 6.46 2.22
C ARG A 55 -3.55 5.13 2.20
N CYS A 56 -4.25 4.04 2.45
CA CYS A 56 -3.65 2.71 2.47
C CYS A 56 -3.16 2.25 1.10
N HIS A 57 -3.81 2.68 0.01
CA HIS A 57 -3.29 2.47 -1.34
C HIS A 57 -1.91 3.13 -1.50
N GLN A 58 -1.76 4.38 -1.07
CA GLN A 58 -0.49 5.10 -1.17
C GLN A 58 0.62 4.45 -0.32
N LEU A 59 0.29 3.94 0.86
CA LEU A 59 1.24 3.20 1.70
C LEU A 59 1.64 1.86 1.06
N ALA A 60 0.69 1.14 0.46
CA ALA A 60 0.92 -0.14 -0.18
C ALA A 60 1.83 -0.06 -1.40
N LEU A 61 1.81 1.05 -2.15
CA LEU A 61 2.64 1.25 -3.35
C LEU A 61 4.14 1.06 -3.06
N TYR A 62 4.61 1.32 -1.84
CA TYR A 62 6.00 1.07 -1.44
C TYR A 62 6.38 -0.42 -1.45
N MET A 63 5.41 -1.32 -1.31
CA MET A 63 5.63 -2.77 -1.40
C MET A 63 5.30 -3.32 -2.78
N ILE A 64 4.34 -2.69 -3.48
CA ILE A 64 3.89 -3.14 -4.80
C ILE A 64 4.94 -2.81 -5.86
N LEU A 65 5.44 -1.57 -5.85
CA LEU A 65 6.40 -1.11 -6.85
C LEU A 65 7.83 -1.45 -6.44
N ASP A 66 8.59 -2.01 -7.36
CA ASP A 66 10.03 -2.15 -7.20
C ASP A 66 10.70 -0.84 -7.57
N SER A 67 10.89 -0.01 -6.55
CA SER A 67 11.38 1.36 -6.71
C SER A 67 12.51 1.62 -5.71
N PRO A 68 13.78 1.39 -6.09
CA PRO A 68 14.92 1.67 -5.22
C PRO A 68 15.13 3.17 -4.98
N LEU A 69 14.59 4.03 -5.86
CA LEU A 69 14.53 5.48 -5.67
C LEU A 69 13.08 5.90 -5.43
N ASN A 70 12.68 5.98 -4.17
CA ASN A 70 11.37 6.46 -3.75
C ASN A 70 11.41 7.96 -3.46
N MET A 71 10.62 8.72 -4.18
CA MET A 71 10.44 10.15 -3.92
C MET A 71 9.11 10.39 -3.21
N LEU A 72 9.15 11.13 -2.11
CA LEU A 72 7.95 11.55 -1.39
C LEU A 72 7.19 12.60 -2.20
N CYS A 73 5.89 12.38 -2.40
CA CYS A 73 5.09 13.25 -3.27
C CYS A 73 4.29 14.33 -2.54
N ASP A 74 4.48 14.47 -1.23
CA ASP A 74 3.76 15.46 -0.42
C ASP A 74 4.69 16.47 0.27
N SER A 75 4.10 17.48 0.91
CA SER A 75 4.83 18.50 1.63
C SER A 75 5.24 18.02 3.03
N PRO A 76 6.33 18.55 3.62
CA PRO A 76 6.70 18.27 5.00
C PRO A 76 5.56 18.56 6.00
N THR A 77 4.76 19.58 5.74
CA THR A 77 3.60 19.92 6.58
C THR A 77 2.55 18.81 6.63
N HIS A 78 2.27 18.15 5.51
CA HIS A 78 1.32 17.03 5.46
C HIS A 78 1.90 15.80 6.13
N TYR A 79 3.18 15.49 5.90
CA TYR A 79 3.84 14.37 6.57
C TYR A 79 3.90 14.56 8.10
N ASN A 80 4.15 15.76 8.57
CA ASN A 80 4.17 16.06 10.01
C ASN A 80 2.78 15.95 10.67
N LYS A 81 1.70 16.17 9.93
CA LYS A 81 0.32 15.95 10.43
C LYS A 81 -0.06 14.48 10.53
N GLU A 82 0.54 13.65 9.70
CA GLU A 82 0.24 12.22 9.57
C GLU A 82 1.45 11.39 9.99
N ILE A 83 1.95 11.68 11.19
CA ILE A 83 3.26 11.18 11.65
C ILE A 83 3.35 9.66 11.66
N GLU A 84 2.29 8.94 12.05
CA GLU A 84 2.33 7.48 12.09
C GLU A 84 2.42 6.83 10.70
N CYS A 85 1.77 7.42 9.68
CA CYS A 85 1.94 6.98 8.29
C CYS A 85 3.34 7.31 7.79
N THR A 86 3.87 8.47 8.18
CA THR A 86 5.21 8.93 7.78
C THR A 86 6.30 8.06 8.39
N GLU A 87 6.20 7.71 9.67
CA GLU A 87 7.10 6.79 10.35
C GLU A 87 7.06 5.39 9.74
N PHE A 88 5.87 4.93 9.36
CA PHE A 88 5.73 3.66 8.66
C PHE A 88 6.46 3.71 7.31
N ILE A 89 6.25 4.75 6.48
CA ILE A 89 6.98 4.94 5.21
C ILE A 89 8.49 4.95 5.46
N ALA A 90 8.97 5.70 6.45
CA ALA A 90 10.39 5.79 6.78
C ALA A 90 10.99 4.44 7.21
N SER A 91 10.17 3.51 7.70
CA SER A 91 10.61 2.17 8.11
C SER A 91 10.74 1.18 6.94
N ILE A 92 10.23 1.53 5.75
CA ILE A 92 10.21 0.63 4.59
C ILE A 92 11.55 0.74 3.86
N PRO A 93 12.25 -0.38 3.64
CA PRO A 93 13.50 -0.37 2.88
C PRO A 93 13.24 -0.15 1.38
N THR A 94 14.26 0.31 0.68
CA THR A 94 14.21 0.52 -0.79
C THR A 94 14.81 -0.62 -1.58
N VAL A 95 15.50 -1.54 -0.92
CA VAL A 95 16.13 -2.73 -1.53
C VAL A 95 15.61 -3.98 -0.84
N TRP A 96 15.34 -5.00 -1.63
CA TRP A 96 14.69 -6.22 -1.19
C TRP A 96 15.55 -7.46 -1.42
N ASN A 97 15.56 -8.38 -0.45
CA ASN A 97 16.21 -9.68 -0.60
C ASN A 97 15.34 -10.68 -1.36
N GLU A 98 14.02 -10.53 -1.26
CA GLU A 98 13.05 -11.43 -1.86
C GLU A 98 11.76 -10.71 -2.19
N THR A 99 11.13 -11.07 -3.30
CA THR A 99 9.80 -10.60 -3.71
C THR A 99 8.93 -11.81 -4.05
N ARG A 100 7.70 -11.82 -3.53
CA ARG A 100 6.65 -12.81 -3.84
C ARG A 100 5.40 -12.10 -4.27
N ILE A 101 4.82 -12.52 -5.38
CA ILE A 101 3.47 -12.13 -5.75
C ILE A 101 2.53 -13.12 -5.08
N ILE A 102 1.66 -12.62 -4.20
CA ILE A 102 0.72 -13.43 -3.43
C ILE A 102 -0.52 -13.72 -4.26
N ASP A 103 -1.08 -12.68 -4.87
CA ASP A 103 -2.27 -12.77 -5.71
C ASP A 103 -2.36 -11.53 -6.61
N GLY A 104 -3.12 -11.61 -7.69
CA GLY A 104 -3.36 -10.45 -8.53
C GLY A 104 -3.97 -10.77 -9.88
N GLU A 105 -4.64 -9.77 -10.42
CA GLU A 105 -5.20 -9.76 -11.77
C GLU A 105 -4.93 -8.43 -12.45
N VAL A 106 -4.37 -8.48 -13.65
CA VAL A 106 -3.94 -7.28 -14.40
C VAL A 106 -5.09 -6.28 -14.56
N GLY A 107 -4.86 -5.06 -14.12
CA GLY A 107 -5.86 -3.99 -14.20
C GLY A 107 -6.93 -4.04 -13.10
N GLU A 108 -6.88 -5.02 -12.20
CA GLU A 108 -7.88 -5.25 -11.18
C GLU A 108 -7.31 -5.09 -9.76
N TRP A 109 -6.37 -5.93 -9.35
CA TRP A 109 -5.69 -5.85 -8.04
C TRP A 109 -4.32 -6.53 -8.08
N ILE A 110 -3.51 -6.27 -7.07
CA ILE A 110 -2.25 -6.99 -6.84
C ILE A 110 -1.91 -6.99 -5.35
N ILE A 111 -1.39 -8.12 -4.88
CA ILE A 111 -0.85 -8.29 -3.53
C ILE A 111 0.58 -8.81 -3.65
N THR A 112 1.51 -8.08 -3.03
CA THR A 112 2.94 -8.41 -3.08
C THR A 112 3.50 -8.48 -1.67
N ALA A 113 4.35 -9.47 -1.41
CA ALA A 113 5.16 -9.57 -0.21
C ALA A 113 6.63 -9.39 -0.56
N ARG A 114 7.33 -8.55 0.18
CA ARG A 114 8.76 -8.28 0.01
C ARG A 114 9.50 -8.47 1.32
N ARG A 115 10.68 -9.05 1.27
CA ARG A 115 11.51 -9.28 2.44
C ARG A 115 12.79 -8.46 2.40
N ASN A 116 13.08 -7.84 3.53
CA ASN A 116 14.40 -7.29 3.81
C ASN A 116 14.88 -7.88 5.14
N ASN A 117 16.01 -8.59 5.10
CA ASN A 117 16.53 -9.39 6.21
C ASN A 117 15.46 -10.36 6.76
N SER A 118 15.07 -10.23 8.03
CA SER A 118 14.05 -11.06 8.69
C SER A 118 12.64 -10.48 8.64
N ILE A 119 12.44 -9.28 8.08
CA ILE A 119 11.18 -8.56 8.10
C ILE A 119 10.50 -8.70 6.74
N TRP A 120 9.22 -9.04 6.76
CA TRP A 120 8.37 -9.04 5.59
C TRP A 120 7.47 -7.80 5.56
N TYR A 121 7.31 -7.26 4.38
CA TYR A 121 6.42 -6.14 4.07
C TYR A 121 5.42 -6.61 3.02
N VAL A 122 4.14 -6.53 3.34
CA VAL A 122 3.06 -7.01 2.47
C VAL A 122 2.16 -5.83 2.12
N GLY A 123 1.96 -5.60 0.84
CA GLY A 123 1.05 -4.58 0.33
C GLY A 123 0.03 -5.16 -0.63
N GLY A 124 -1.18 -4.64 -0.59
CA GLY A 124 -2.23 -4.97 -1.54
C GLY A 124 -3.00 -3.74 -1.96
N ILE A 125 -3.31 -3.64 -3.24
CA ILE A 125 -4.07 -2.53 -3.83
C ILE A 125 -5.13 -3.05 -4.78
N THR A 126 -6.21 -2.29 -4.95
CA THR A 126 -7.27 -2.55 -5.93
C THR A 126 -7.53 -1.32 -6.82
N ASN A 127 -8.16 -1.56 -7.96
CA ASN A 127 -8.73 -0.50 -8.79
C ASN A 127 -9.96 0.14 -8.08
N TRP A 128 -10.83 0.84 -8.82
CA TRP A 128 -12.04 1.45 -8.24
C TRP A 128 -13.14 0.45 -7.84
N THR A 129 -12.88 -0.85 -7.95
CA THR A 129 -13.80 -1.90 -7.46
C THR A 129 -13.37 -2.33 -6.06
N SER A 130 -14.26 -2.24 -5.08
CA SER A 130 -13.99 -2.78 -3.75
C SER A 130 -13.85 -4.30 -3.78
N ARG A 131 -12.99 -4.85 -2.91
CA ARG A 131 -12.70 -6.28 -2.89
C ARG A 131 -12.48 -6.79 -1.48
N ASP A 132 -12.92 -8.02 -1.24
CA ASP A 132 -12.49 -8.82 -0.11
C ASP A 132 -11.39 -9.76 -0.59
N VAL A 133 -10.19 -9.56 -0.09
CA VAL A 133 -9.03 -10.38 -0.46
C VAL A 133 -8.69 -11.37 0.64
N LYS A 134 -8.18 -12.53 0.22
CA LYS A 134 -7.64 -13.54 1.12
C LYS A 134 -6.11 -13.51 1.02
N LEU A 135 -5.45 -13.38 2.16
CA LEU A 135 -3.99 -13.43 2.21
C LEU A 135 -3.55 -14.87 2.44
N ASP A 136 -2.71 -15.36 1.55
CA ASP A 136 -1.93 -16.59 1.78
C ASP A 136 -0.55 -16.21 2.30
N LEU A 137 -0.34 -16.40 3.59
CA LEU A 137 0.93 -16.17 4.28
C LEU A 137 1.63 -17.48 4.65
N SER A 138 1.27 -18.59 4.00
CA SER A 138 1.83 -19.94 4.25
C SER A 138 3.34 -20.04 4.00
N PHE A 139 3.92 -19.08 3.29
CA PHE A 139 5.36 -18.98 3.08
C PHE A 139 6.14 -18.56 4.32
N LEU A 140 5.47 -18.03 5.34
CA LEU A 140 6.09 -17.70 6.62
C LEU A 140 6.32 -18.98 7.44
N PRO A 141 7.50 -19.17 8.02
CA PRO A 141 7.74 -20.28 8.94
C PRO A 141 6.74 -20.27 10.11
N GLN A 142 6.58 -21.43 10.75
CA GLN A 142 5.84 -21.46 12.01
C GLN A 142 6.59 -20.64 13.06
N GLY A 143 5.86 -19.81 13.81
CA GLY A 143 6.47 -18.94 14.81
C GLY A 143 5.52 -17.84 15.28
N LYS A 144 6.03 -17.03 16.17
CA LYS A 144 5.33 -15.88 16.72
C LYS A 144 5.75 -14.62 15.94
N TYR A 145 4.78 -13.82 15.56
CA TYR A 145 4.99 -12.64 14.74
C TYR A 145 4.39 -11.39 15.37
N LYS A 146 5.13 -10.31 15.27
CA LYS A 146 4.70 -8.95 15.54
C LYS A 146 4.23 -8.35 14.21
N ILE A 147 3.01 -7.84 14.20
CA ILE A 147 2.35 -7.35 13.00
C ILE A 147 1.88 -5.93 13.21
N GLU A 148 2.29 -5.07 12.31
CA GLU A 148 1.77 -3.72 12.15
C GLU A 148 1.07 -3.63 10.80
N ILE A 149 -0.20 -3.24 10.79
CA ILE A 149 -1.00 -3.15 9.57
C ILE A 149 -1.78 -1.85 9.52
N PHE A 150 -1.70 -1.19 8.37
CA PHE A 150 -2.57 -0.11 7.93
C PHE A 150 -3.53 -0.67 6.89
N LYS A 151 -4.82 -0.53 7.13
CA LYS A 151 -5.87 -1.00 6.22
C LYS A 151 -6.96 0.04 6.07
N ASP A 152 -7.69 0.00 4.98
CA ASP A 152 -8.81 0.90 4.75
C ASP A 152 -9.78 0.89 5.94
N GLY A 153 -10.19 2.08 6.36
CA GLY A 153 -11.17 2.27 7.42
C GLY A 153 -12.58 1.96 6.93
N ILE A 154 -13.53 1.90 7.85
CA ILE A 154 -14.93 1.57 7.54
C ILE A 154 -15.61 2.61 6.63
N ASN A 155 -15.10 3.84 6.60
CA ASN A 155 -15.61 4.91 5.75
C ASN A 155 -14.68 5.24 4.56
N ALA A 156 -13.71 4.40 4.24
CA ALA A 156 -12.73 4.69 3.20
C ALA A 156 -13.35 4.84 1.80
N ASP A 157 -14.55 4.29 1.58
CA ASP A 157 -15.37 4.50 0.38
C ASP A 157 -15.86 5.94 0.20
N ARG A 158 -15.95 6.71 1.29
CA ARG A 158 -16.44 8.10 1.34
C ARG A 158 -15.37 9.11 1.75
N ASN A 159 -14.39 8.64 2.50
CA ASN A 159 -13.27 9.45 2.98
C ASN A 159 -11.97 8.69 2.74
N ALA A 160 -11.29 9.02 1.65
CA ALA A 160 -10.07 8.33 1.23
C ALA A 160 -8.90 8.43 2.24
N THR A 161 -9.01 9.30 3.26
CA THR A 161 -8.03 9.38 4.34
C THR A 161 -8.38 8.52 5.55
N ASP A 162 -9.56 7.86 5.55
CA ASP A 162 -9.96 6.99 6.64
C ASP A 162 -9.21 5.66 6.56
N TYR A 163 -8.47 5.37 7.61
CA TYR A 163 -7.73 4.12 7.75
C TYR A 163 -7.77 3.61 9.18
N LYS A 164 -7.48 2.33 9.34
CA LYS A 164 -7.29 1.71 10.64
C LYS A 164 -5.88 1.15 10.73
N LYS A 165 -5.17 1.54 11.80
CA LYS A 165 -3.90 0.94 12.19
C LYS A 165 -4.14 -0.08 13.29
N ASP A 166 -3.70 -1.30 13.08
CA ASP A 166 -3.68 -2.35 14.09
C ASP A 166 -2.25 -2.80 14.34
N PHE A 167 -1.95 -3.08 15.61
CA PHE A 167 -0.67 -3.60 16.05
C PHE A 167 -0.92 -4.75 17.02
N PHE A 168 -0.42 -5.93 16.73
CA PHE A 168 -0.62 -7.11 17.56
C PHE A 168 0.48 -8.16 17.38
N VAL A 169 0.53 -9.08 18.34
CA VAL A 169 1.41 -10.25 18.27
C VAL A 169 0.54 -11.50 18.12
N THR A 170 0.92 -12.40 17.23
CA THR A 170 0.18 -13.64 16.98
C THR A 170 1.11 -14.81 16.68
N GLU A 171 0.71 -15.99 17.11
CA GLU A 171 1.28 -17.27 16.67
C GLU A 171 0.46 -17.88 15.53
N ASP A 172 -0.75 -17.37 15.34
CA ASP A 172 -1.67 -17.79 14.28
C ASP A 172 -1.77 -16.71 13.20
N ILE A 173 -0.94 -16.87 12.18
CA ILE A 173 -0.88 -15.96 11.03
C ILE A 173 -2.16 -15.99 10.20
N THR A 174 -2.98 -17.05 10.33
CA THR A 174 -4.24 -17.19 9.59
C THR A 174 -5.30 -16.19 10.05
N LYS A 175 -5.12 -15.55 11.21
CA LYS A 175 -6.06 -14.51 11.70
C LYS A 175 -6.16 -13.28 10.79
N ILE A 176 -5.20 -13.08 9.88
CA ILE A 176 -5.16 -11.95 8.96
C ILE A 176 -5.56 -12.35 7.53
N HIS A 177 -6.19 -13.48 7.36
CA HIS A 177 -6.45 -14.04 6.02
C HIS A 177 -7.53 -13.30 5.20
N LYS A 178 -8.29 -12.38 5.80
CA LYS A 178 -9.31 -11.60 5.08
C LYS A 178 -9.14 -10.11 5.35
N LEU A 179 -9.03 -9.34 4.28
CA LEU A 179 -8.99 -7.90 4.31
C LEU A 179 -9.98 -7.33 3.29
N HIS A 180 -10.69 -6.28 3.69
CA HIS A 180 -11.53 -5.50 2.79
C HIS A 180 -10.72 -4.34 2.22
N LEU A 181 -10.76 -4.17 0.90
CA LEU A 181 -10.21 -3.03 0.18
C LEU A 181 -11.36 -2.18 -0.33
N ALA A 182 -11.38 -0.91 0.05
CA ALA A 182 -12.33 0.07 -0.47
C ALA A 182 -12.09 0.34 -1.96
N PRO A 183 -13.00 1.01 -2.69
CA PRO A 183 -12.74 1.45 -4.06
C PRO A 183 -11.47 2.33 -4.14
N GLY A 184 -10.49 1.92 -4.94
CA GLY A 184 -9.17 2.57 -4.98
C GLY A 184 -8.37 2.40 -3.68
N GLY A 185 -8.68 1.35 -2.95
CA GLY A 185 -8.14 1.09 -1.62
C GLY A 185 -6.97 0.14 -1.58
N GLY A 186 -6.53 -0.15 -0.34
CA GLY A 186 -5.42 -1.03 -0.11
C GLY A 186 -5.14 -1.34 1.36
N PHE A 187 -4.03 -2.03 1.57
CA PHE A 187 -3.45 -2.24 2.89
C PHE A 187 -1.91 -2.31 2.78
N ALA A 188 -1.25 -1.95 3.85
CA ALA A 188 0.20 -2.05 4.00
C ALA A 188 0.52 -2.69 5.35
N MET A 189 1.39 -3.70 5.37
CA MET A 189 1.66 -4.52 6.54
C MET A 189 3.15 -4.78 6.69
N LYS A 190 3.63 -4.72 7.93
CA LYS A 190 4.96 -5.14 8.34
C LYS A 190 4.83 -6.35 9.26
N ILE A 191 5.58 -7.41 8.97
CA ILE A 191 5.58 -8.68 9.71
C ILE A 191 7.01 -8.95 10.17
N GLU A 192 7.22 -9.01 11.46
CA GLU A 192 8.51 -9.25 12.08
C GLU A 192 8.44 -10.49 12.97
N GLY A 193 9.40 -11.40 12.84
CA GLY A 193 9.50 -12.53 13.76
C GLY A 193 9.68 -12.03 15.20
N TYR A 194 8.81 -12.48 16.10
CA TYR A 194 8.89 -12.14 17.51
C TYR A 194 9.82 -13.13 18.21
N LEU A 195 11.02 -12.65 18.54
CA LEU A 195 11.90 -13.35 19.48
C LEU A 195 11.56 -12.84 20.89
N PRO A 196 11.29 -13.72 21.86
CA PRO A 196 10.97 -13.33 23.24
C PRO A 196 12.15 -12.64 23.91
#